data_7dc47720b6148883673974d0b5e8d70f
#
_entry.id   7dc47720b6148883673974d0b5e8d70f
#
_cell.length_a   1.000
_cell.length_b   1.000
_cell.length_c   1.000
_cell.angle_alpha   90.00
_cell.angle_beta   90.00
_cell.angle_gamma   90.00
#
_symmetry.space_group_name_H-M   'P 1'
#
loop_
_entity.id
_entity.type
_entity.pdbx_description
1 polymer ?
#
loop_
_entity_poly.entity_id
_entity_poly.type
_entity_poly.pdbx_seq_one_letter_code
_entity_poly.pdbx_strand_id
1 'polypeptide(L)'
;MKSIKEITGYIIGGLMFVLLIPSLMWWVSGKPDLLAVPVPRIVIAMVLAILGLSLSVWSIVYMRRKGDGNPMDAFGHEVAPRTKHLMTEGPYRFSRNPMLTGSLVYYVGVCILLWAWPALVVFVAFVIIMLLQVLSEEKRLRKDFGEEYEAYCKRTGRFGPVSLKTRRS
;
A
#
# COMPACT_ATOMS: atom_id res chain seq x y z
N MET A 1 -13.85 5.55 -23.34
CA MET A 1 -14.16 6.49 -22.24
C MET A 1 -14.09 5.70 -20.94
N LYS A 2 -13.15 6.03 -20.05
CA LYS A 2 -13.10 5.38 -18.72
C LYS A 2 -14.35 5.74 -17.95
N SER A 3 -15.01 4.76 -17.35
CA SER A 3 -16.28 4.98 -16.64
C SER A 3 -16.06 6.00 -15.52
N ILE A 4 -16.96 6.96 -15.38
CA ILE A 4 -16.99 7.94 -14.27
C ILE A 4 -16.88 7.20 -12.92
N LYS A 5 -17.49 6.01 -12.80
CA LYS A 5 -17.42 5.15 -11.63
C LYS A 5 -15.99 4.76 -11.22
N GLU A 6 -15.10 4.49 -12.19
CA GLU A 6 -13.71 4.15 -11.91
C GLU A 6 -12.94 5.35 -11.35
N ILE A 7 -13.12 6.53 -11.96
CA ILE A 7 -12.48 7.77 -11.51
C ILE A 7 -12.95 8.11 -10.08
N THR A 8 -14.25 8.02 -9.83
CA THR A 8 -14.83 8.25 -8.50
C THR A 8 -14.27 7.29 -7.47
N GLY A 9 -14.14 5.99 -7.80
CA GLY A 9 -13.55 4.98 -6.90
C GLY A 9 -12.11 5.32 -6.50
N TYR A 10 -11.28 5.80 -7.44
CA TYR A 10 -9.90 6.20 -7.13
C TYR A 10 -9.82 7.48 -6.28
N ILE A 11 -10.70 8.44 -6.53
CA ILE A 11 -10.77 9.67 -5.73
C ILE A 11 -11.19 9.32 -4.30
N ILE A 12 -12.25 8.53 -4.13
CA ILE A 12 -12.73 8.12 -2.81
C ILE A 12 -11.67 7.28 -2.08
N GLY A 13 -11.06 6.29 -2.74
CA GLY A 13 -9.99 5.49 -2.17
C GLY A 13 -8.80 6.35 -1.76
N GLY A 14 -8.34 7.25 -2.63
CA GLY A 14 -7.26 8.19 -2.34
C GLY A 14 -7.58 9.10 -1.14
N LEU A 15 -8.78 9.68 -1.10
CA LEU A 15 -9.23 10.51 0.02
C LEU A 15 -9.30 9.72 1.34
N MET A 16 -9.82 8.49 1.31
CA MET A 16 -9.83 7.63 2.50
C MET A 16 -8.41 7.36 3.02
N PHE A 17 -7.52 6.91 2.16
CA PHE A 17 -6.17 6.53 2.58
C PHE A 17 -5.28 7.73 2.91
N VAL A 18 -5.36 8.83 2.18
CA VAL A 18 -4.45 9.97 2.36
C VAL A 18 -4.96 10.98 3.37
N LEU A 19 -6.27 11.10 3.56
CA LEU A 19 -6.86 12.10 4.47
C LEU A 19 -7.57 11.48 5.67
N LEU A 20 -8.50 10.54 5.44
CA LEU A 20 -9.37 10.06 6.51
C LEU A 20 -8.60 9.33 7.62
N ILE A 21 -7.73 8.39 7.24
CA ILE A 21 -6.95 7.61 8.23
C ILE A 21 -5.96 8.50 8.99
N PRO A 22 -5.14 9.37 8.35
CA PRO A 22 -4.30 10.32 9.08
C PRO A 22 -5.08 11.29 9.97
N SER A 23 -6.25 11.75 9.51
CA SER A 23 -7.12 12.59 10.32
C SER A 23 -7.64 11.85 11.56
N LEU A 24 -8.00 10.58 11.42
CA LEU A 24 -8.37 9.73 12.54
C LEU A 24 -7.19 9.57 13.52
N MET A 25 -5.97 9.27 12.98
CA MET A 25 -4.76 9.17 13.80
C MET A 25 -4.49 10.45 14.59
N TRP A 26 -4.62 11.61 13.96
CA TRP A 26 -4.48 12.92 14.61
C TRP A 26 -5.56 13.15 15.67
N TRP A 27 -6.82 12.82 15.35
CA TRP A 27 -7.94 13.00 16.26
C TRP A 27 -7.82 12.14 17.54
N VAL A 28 -7.52 10.84 17.41
CA VAL A 28 -7.36 9.94 18.57
C VAL A 28 -6.10 10.26 19.39
N SER A 29 -5.13 10.95 18.78
CA SER A 29 -3.92 11.41 19.45
C SER A 29 -4.12 12.71 20.25
N GLY A 30 -5.36 13.17 20.41
CA GLY A 30 -5.67 14.37 21.17
C GLY A 30 -5.46 15.67 20.39
N LYS A 31 -5.45 15.61 19.04
CA LYS A 31 -5.29 16.76 18.13
C LYS A 31 -4.03 17.58 18.44
N PRO A 32 -2.84 16.98 18.43
CA PRO A 32 -1.61 17.70 18.74
C PRO A 32 -1.45 18.92 17.83
N ASP A 33 -0.86 19.99 18.37
CA ASP A 33 -0.54 21.18 17.60
C ASP A 33 0.59 20.87 16.63
N LEU A 34 0.28 20.85 15.34
CA LEU A 34 1.23 20.56 14.28
C LEU A 34 2.25 21.69 14.06
N LEU A 35 1.95 22.91 14.51
CA LEU A 35 2.87 24.05 14.45
C LEU A 35 3.98 23.98 15.52
N ALA A 36 3.71 23.26 16.61
CA ALA A 36 4.68 23.02 17.68
C ALA A 36 5.62 21.83 17.42
N VAL A 37 5.47 21.12 16.29
CA VAL A 37 6.28 19.95 15.95
C VAL A 37 7.71 20.40 15.57
N PRO A 38 8.77 19.77 16.12
CA PRO A 38 10.15 20.08 15.76
C PRO A 38 10.43 19.90 14.26
N VAL A 39 11.12 20.86 13.65
CA VAL A 39 11.42 20.88 12.21
C VAL A 39 12.03 19.57 11.69
N PRO A 40 13.03 18.92 12.36
CA PRO A 40 13.58 17.65 11.87
C PRO A 40 12.52 16.55 11.74
N ARG A 41 11.54 16.52 12.65
CA ARG A 41 10.45 15.54 12.62
C ARG A 41 9.52 15.78 11.43
N ILE A 42 9.20 17.05 11.15
CA ILE A 42 8.41 17.44 9.97
C ILE A 42 9.15 17.02 8.70
N VAL A 43 10.43 17.30 8.60
CA VAL A 43 11.24 16.95 7.42
C VAL A 43 11.26 15.44 7.18
N ILE A 44 11.51 14.62 8.22
CA ILE A 44 11.50 13.17 8.10
C ILE A 44 10.11 12.66 7.67
N ALA A 45 9.05 13.16 8.31
CA ALA A 45 7.68 12.78 7.96
C ALA A 45 7.33 13.14 6.51
N MET A 46 7.72 14.32 6.04
CA MET A 46 7.50 14.75 4.65
C MET A 46 8.28 13.89 3.65
N VAL A 47 9.54 13.56 3.92
CA VAL A 47 10.34 12.69 3.06
C VAL A 47 9.68 11.31 2.94
N LEU A 48 9.28 10.71 4.07
CA LEU A 48 8.58 9.41 4.06
C LEU A 48 7.23 9.49 3.36
N ALA A 49 6.48 10.58 3.53
CA ALA A 49 5.21 10.78 2.85
C ALA A 49 5.41 10.87 1.32
N ILE A 50 6.37 11.64 0.85
CA ILE A 50 6.69 11.78 -0.57
C ILE A 50 7.11 10.43 -1.15
N LEU A 51 8.05 9.72 -0.51
CA LEU A 51 8.52 8.41 -0.98
C LEU A 51 7.39 7.38 -1.00
N GLY A 52 6.61 7.31 0.06
CA GLY A 52 5.51 6.36 0.19
C GLY A 52 4.40 6.60 -0.85
N LEU A 53 3.94 7.85 -0.98
CA LEU A 53 2.92 8.21 -1.96
C LEU A 53 3.43 8.05 -3.40
N SER A 54 4.68 8.40 -3.68
CA SER A 54 5.28 8.21 -5.01
C SER A 54 5.31 6.73 -5.40
N LEU A 55 5.69 5.84 -4.49
CA LEU A 55 5.68 4.39 -4.74
C LEU A 55 4.25 3.87 -4.97
N SER A 56 3.29 4.32 -4.17
CA SER A 56 1.87 3.94 -4.31
C SER A 56 1.30 4.39 -5.65
N VAL A 57 1.52 5.65 -6.03
CA VAL A 57 1.06 6.22 -7.31
C VAL A 57 1.74 5.51 -8.49
N TRP A 58 3.06 5.29 -8.43
CA TRP A 58 3.77 4.55 -9.47
C TRP A 58 3.18 3.14 -9.66
N SER A 59 2.88 2.44 -8.56
CA SER A 59 2.27 1.10 -8.59
C SER A 59 0.89 1.10 -9.26
N ILE A 60 0.03 2.07 -8.93
CA ILE A 60 -1.29 2.23 -9.53
C ILE A 60 -1.17 2.52 -11.04
N VAL A 61 -0.31 3.46 -11.40
CA VAL A 61 -0.11 3.85 -12.82
C VAL A 61 0.46 2.67 -13.62
N TYR A 62 1.42 1.93 -13.04
CA TYR A 62 2.02 0.78 -13.69
C TYR A 62 1.01 -0.34 -13.92
N MET A 63 0.23 -0.69 -12.89
CA MET A 63 -0.83 -1.69 -12.99
C MET A 63 -1.87 -1.31 -14.05
N ARG A 64 -2.26 -0.04 -14.13
CA ARG A 64 -3.21 0.45 -15.13
C ARG A 64 -2.69 0.37 -16.56
N ARG A 65 -1.37 0.58 -16.75
CA ARG A 65 -0.78 0.60 -18.09
C ARG A 65 -0.46 -0.80 -18.62
N LYS A 66 -0.13 -1.74 -17.74
CA LYS A 66 0.40 -3.05 -18.10
C LYS A 66 -0.51 -4.22 -17.69
N GLY A 67 -1.37 -4.05 -16.69
CA GLY A 67 -2.13 -5.15 -16.11
C GLY A 67 -3.54 -5.34 -16.65
N ASP A 68 -4.05 -4.42 -17.49
CA ASP A 68 -5.46 -4.38 -17.96
C ASP A 68 -6.51 -4.55 -16.83
N GLY A 69 -6.09 -4.41 -15.57
CA GLY A 69 -6.90 -4.58 -14.37
C GLY A 69 -6.86 -3.37 -13.45
N ASN A 70 -7.71 -3.42 -12.42
CA ASN A 70 -7.83 -2.35 -11.43
C ASN A 70 -7.33 -2.89 -10.08
N PRO A 71 -6.53 -2.13 -9.29
CA PRO A 71 -6.07 -2.53 -7.96
C PRO A 71 -7.17 -2.60 -6.89
N MET A 72 -8.42 -2.33 -7.24
CA MET A 72 -9.54 -2.26 -6.29
C MET A 72 -10.31 -3.58 -6.18
N ASP A 73 -9.64 -4.66 -5.81
CA ASP A 73 -10.31 -5.82 -5.20
C ASP A 73 -10.37 -5.59 -3.69
N ALA A 74 -11.55 -5.42 -3.14
CA ALA A 74 -11.74 -5.31 -1.70
C ALA A 74 -12.26 -6.64 -1.15
N PHE A 75 -11.45 -7.30 -0.31
CA PHE A 75 -11.82 -8.51 0.43
C PHE A 75 -12.39 -9.66 -0.43
N GLY A 76 -11.85 -9.87 -1.63
CA GLY A 76 -12.27 -10.98 -2.51
C GLY A 76 -13.50 -10.69 -3.37
N HIS A 77 -14.09 -9.50 -3.26
CA HIS A 77 -15.17 -9.05 -4.15
C HIS A 77 -14.59 -8.29 -5.34
N GLU A 78 -15.00 -8.68 -6.55
CA GLU A 78 -14.67 -7.96 -7.78
C GLU A 78 -15.36 -6.60 -7.79
N VAL A 79 -14.60 -5.57 -7.39
CA VAL A 79 -15.04 -4.17 -7.56
C VAL A 79 -14.66 -3.66 -8.95
N ALA A 80 -13.75 -4.36 -9.65
CA ALA A 80 -13.28 -4.00 -10.99
C ALA A 80 -12.69 -5.21 -11.74
N PRO A 81 -12.52 -5.14 -13.08
CA PRO A 81 -11.96 -6.23 -13.88
C PRO A 81 -10.60 -6.69 -13.35
N ARG A 82 -10.45 -8.01 -13.18
CA ARG A 82 -9.20 -8.64 -12.71
C ARG A 82 -8.06 -8.42 -13.68
N THR A 83 -6.84 -8.36 -13.17
CA THR A 83 -5.64 -8.39 -14.00
C THR A 83 -5.59 -9.72 -14.76
N LYS A 84 -5.44 -9.64 -16.09
CA LYS A 84 -5.34 -10.83 -16.96
C LYS A 84 -3.95 -11.45 -16.93
N HIS A 85 -2.95 -10.73 -16.43
CA HIS A 85 -1.55 -11.13 -16.39
C HIS A 85 -0.96 -10.90 -15.01
N LEU A 86 -0.09 -11.80 -14.56
CA LEU A 86 0.64 -11.63 -13.32
C LEU A 86 1.63 -10.46 -13.46
N MET A 87 1.53 -9.51 -12.54
CA MET A 87 2.42 -8.34 -12.52
C MET A 87 3.70 -8.68 -11.77
N THR A 88 4.83 -8.74 -12.49
CA THR A 88 6.16 -9.10 -11.92
C THR A 88 7.24 -8.06 -12.19
N GLU A 89 6.93 -7.01 -12.97
CA GLU A 89 7.87 -5.99 -13.42
C GLU A 89 7.61 -4.62 -12.77
N GLY A 90 8.45 -3.65 -13.06
CA GLY A 90 8.34 -2.29 -12.52
C GLY A 90 8.39 -2.29 -11.00
N PRO A 91 7.45 -1.63 -10.29
CA PRO A 91 7.42 -1.62 -8.83
C PRO A 91 7.20 -3.02 -8.23
N TYR A 92 6.54 -3.93 -8.97
CA TYR A 92 6.28 -5.31 -8.57
C TYR A 92 7.54 -6.19 -8.55
N ARG A 93 8.63 -5.75 -9.16
CA ARG A 93 9.94 -6.40 -9.04
C ARG A 93 10.53 -6.30 -7.64
N PHE A 94 10.22 -5.23 -6.90
CA PHE A 94 10.76 -4.96 -5.57
C PHE A 94 9.87 -5.47 -4.45
N SER A 95 8.56 -5.44 -4.64
CA SER A 95 7.55 -5.86 -3.68
C SER A 95 6.37 -6.48 -4.42
N ARG A 96 5.78 -7.54 -3.87
CA ARG A 96 4.54 -8.12 -4.43
C ARG A 96 3.33 -7.22 -4.19
N ASN A 97 3.42 -6.32 -3.20
CA ASN A 97 2.38 -5.35 -2.85
C ASN A 97 2.97 -3.92 -2.77
N PRO A 98 3.50 -3.38 -3.89
CA PRO A 98 4.25 -2.12 -3.83
C PRO A 98 3.36 -0.91 -3.48
N MET A 99 2.07 -0.94 -3.85
CA MET A 99 1.12 0.09 -3.45
C MET A 99 0.94 0.12 -1.93
N LEU A 100 0.77 -1.05 -1.30
CA LEU A 100 0.66 -1.14 0.15
C LEU A 100 1.98 -0.83 0.84
N THR A 101 3.11 -1.27 0.30
CA THR A 101 4.45 -0.90 0.82
C THR A 101 4.60 0.62 0.87
N GLY A 102 4.21 1.32 -0.18
CA GLY A 102 4.21 2.79 -0.21
C GLY A 102 3.28 3.39 0.84
N SER A 103 2.08 2.85 1.01
CA SER A 103 1.16 3.29 2.06
C SER A 103 1.72 3.08 3.48
N LEU A 104 2.38 1.96 3.74
CA LEU A 104 3.04 1.70 5.02
C LEU A 104 4.13 2.73 5.32
N VAL A 105 4.98 3.05 4.33
CA VAL A 105 6.01 4.09 4.46
C VAL A 105 5.38 5.46 4.75
N TYR A 106 4.29 5.82 4.07
CA TYR A 106 3.53 7.03 4.32
C TYR A 106 3.01 7.11 5.76
N TYR A 107 2.38 6.03 6.27
CA TYR A 107 1.84 6.03 7.64
C TYR A 107 2.93 6.00 8.71
N VAL A 108 4.09 5.42 8.45
CA VAL A 108 5.26 5.58 9.33
C VAL A 108 5.62 7.06 9.44
N GLY A 109 5.61 7.80 8.34
CA GLY A 109 5.79 9.25 8.34
C GLY A 109 4.75 9.97 9.20
N VAL A 110 3.47 9.60 9.10
CA VAL A 110 2.39 10.16 9.94
C VAL A 110 2.60 9.82 11.43
N CYS A 111 2.99 8.60 11.77
CA CYS A 111 3.32 8.22 13.15
C CYS A 111 4.48 9.04 13.71
N ILE A 112 5.52 9.28 12.92
CA ILE A 112 6.66 10.12 13.31
C ILE A 112 6.22 11.57 13.50
N LEU A 113 5.36 12.09 12.63
CA LEU A 113 4.82 13.45 12.74
C LEU A 113 4.05 13.64 14.04
N LEU A 114 3.11 12.74 14.30
CA LEU A 114 2.22 12.83 15.47
C LEU A 114 2.92 12.44 16.77
N TRP A 115 3.89 11.52 16.71
CA TRP A 115 4.67 11.02 17.86
C TRP A 115 3.80 10.64 19.07
N ALA A 116 2.70 9.94 18.81
CA ALA A 116 1.70 9.60 19.80
C ALA A 116 1.34 8.12 19.72
N TRP A 117 1.27 7.44 20.88
CA TRP A 117 0.94 6.02 20.93
C TRP A 117 -0.45 5.68 20.34
N PRO A 118 -1.52 6.53 20.45
CA PRO A 118 -2.80 6.20 19.82
C PRO A 118 -2.69 6.17 18.29
N ALA A 119 -1.86 7.03 17.68
CA ALA A 119 -1.59 6.96 16.26
C ALA A 119 -0.95 5.62 15.86
N LEU A 120 -0.02 5.12 16.68
CA LEU A 120 0.60 3.81 16.46
C LEU A 120 -0.41 2.67 16.54
N VAL A 121 -1.38 2.72 17.47
CA VAL A 121 -2.45 1.72 17.58
C VAL A 121 -3.30 1.69 16.31
N VAL A 122 -3.71 2.86 15.80
CA VAL A 122 -4.46 2.95 14.53
C VAL A 122 -3.63 2.40 13.37
N PHE A 123 -2.34 2.74 13.32
CA PHE A 123 -1.43 2.22 12.29
C PHE A 123 -1.31 0.69 12.35
N VAL A 124 -1.12 0.10 13.53
CA VAL A 124 -1.04 -1.36 13.72
C VAL A 124 -2.36 -2.04 13.31
N ALA A 125 -3.51 -1.48 13.70
CA ALA A 125 -4.81 -1.98 13.27
C ALA A 125 -4.95 -1.95 11.73
N PHE A 126 -4.55 -0.84 11.10
CA PHE A 126 -4.50 -0.74 9.65
C PHE A 126 -3.59 -1.81 9.01
N VAL A 127 -2.38 -2.02 9.56
CA VAL A 127 -1.46 -3.05 9.07
C VAL A 127 -2.09 -4.44 9.14
N ILE A 128 -2.74 -4.78 10.25
CA ILE A 128 -3.42 -6.08 10.43
C ILE A 128 -4.52 -6.28 9.37
N ILE A 129 -5.38 -5.26 9.18
CA ILE A 129 -6.45 -5.33 8.19
C ILE A 129 -5.87 -5.51 6.78
N MET A 130 -4.84 -4.76 6.43
CA MET A 130 -4.18 -4.86 5.13
C MET A 130 -3.44 -6.18 4.93
N LEU A 131 -2.85 -6.75 5.99
CA LEU A 131 -2.25 -8.09 5.92
C LEU A 131 -3.29 -9.16 5.62
N LEU A 132 -4.46 -9.11 6.25
CA LEU A 132 -5.55 -10.05 5.97
C LEU A 132 -6.02 -9.92 4.50
N GLN A 133 -6.14 -8.71 4.01
CA GLN A 133 -6.45 -8.42 2.60
C GLN A 133 -5.41 -9.04 1.66
N VAL A 134 -4.11 -8.80 1.92
CA VAL A 134 -3.01 -9.33 1.11
C VAL A 134 -2.98 -10.85 1.13
N LEU A 135 -3.20 -11.48 2.28
CA LEU A 135 -3.25 -12.94 2.39
C LEU A 135 -4.39 -13.53 1.56
N SER A 136 -5.55 -12.89 1.57
CA SER A 136 -6.69 -13.27 0.73
C SER A 136 -6.34 -13.14 -0.77
N GLU A 137 -5.72 -12.05 -1.17
CA GLU A 137 -5.29 -11.82 -2.54
C GLU A 137 -4.21 -12.82 -2.99
N GLU A 138 -3.19 -13.08 -2.16
CA GLU A 138 -2.16 -14.08 -2.46
C GLU A 138 -2.74 -15.49 -2.64
N LYS A 139 -3.76 -15.86 -1.84
CA LYS A 139 -4.47 -17.14 -2.00
C LYS A 139 -5.18 -17.21 -3.35
N ARG A 140 -5.78 -16.12 -3.79
CA ARG A 140 -6.41 -16.02 -5.11
C ARG A 140 -5.38 -16.11 -6.23
N LEU A 141 -4.29 -15.33 -6.15
CA LEU A 141 -3.24 -15.33 -7.17
C LEU A 141 -2.58 -16.71 -7.33
N ARG A 142 -2.43 -17.48 -6.25
CA ARG A 142 -2.00 -18.89 -6.33
C ARG A 142 -2.97 -19.76 -7.10
N LYS A 143 -4.29 -19.53 -6.94
CA LYS A 143 -5.32 -20.27 -7.66
C LYS A 143 -5.34 -19.90 -9.15
N ASP A 144 -5.17 -18.63 -9.46
CA ASP A 144 -5.34 -18.10 -10.82
C ASP A 144 -4.06 -18.32 -11.67
N PHE A 145 -2.85 -18.22 -11.09
CA PHE A 145 -1.57 -18.26 -11.79
C PHE A 145 -0.67 -19.44 -11.40
N GLY A 146 -1.03 -20.25 -10.39
CA GLY A 146 -0.34 -21.48 -10.03
C GLY A 146 1.19 -21.35 -9.89
N GLU A 147 1.92 -22.14 -10.68
CA GLU A 147 3.39 -22.21 -10.64
C GLU A 147 4.09 -20.87 -10.97
N GLU A 148 3.50 -20.07 -11.86
CA GLU A 148 4.02 -18.76 -12.22
C GLU A 148 4.07 -17.84 -11.00
N TYR A 149 3.00 -17.84 -10.20
CA TYR A 149 2.95 -17.06 -8.96
C TYR A 149 3.94 -17.58 -7.91
N GLU A 150 4.10 -18.89 -7.77
CA GLU A 150 5.08 -19.47 -6.84
C GLU A 150 6.52 -19.11 -7.24
N ALA A 151 6.86 -19.14 -8.53
CA ALA A 151 8.14 -18.70 -9.04
C ALA A 151 8.38 -17.20 -8.76
N TYR A 152 7.33 -16.39 -8.85
CA TYR A 152 7.39 -14.97 -8.49
C TYR A 152 7.62 -14.77 -6.97
N CYS A 153 6.94 -15.53 -6.12
CA CYS A 153 7.12 -15.48 -4.67
C CYS A 153 8.55 -15.80 -4.22
N LYS A 154 9.25 -16.69 -4.94
CA LYS A 154 10.66 -17.02 -4.66
C LYS A 154 11.63 -15.86 -4.98
N ARG A 155 11.26 -14.98 -5.89
CA ARG A 155 12.09 -13.85 -6.35
C ARG A 155 11.79 -12.54 -5.65
N THR A 156 10.54 -12.34 -5.23
CA THR A 156 10.05 -11.06 -4.73
C THR A 156 9.33 -11.25 -3.40
N GLY A 157 9.71 -10.49 -2.39
CA GLY A 157 9.08 -10.53 -1.08
C GLY A 157 7.74 -9.79 -1.06
N ARG A 158 6.96 -9.98 0.01
CA ARG A 158 5.62 -9.40 0.15
C ARG A 158 5.64 -7.87 0.22
N PHE A 159 6.58 -7.30 0.97
CA PHE A 159 6.71 -5.85 1.19
C PHE A 159 8.10 -5.30 0.86
N GLY A 160 8.95 -6.10 0.22
CA GLY A 160 10.30 -5.69 -0.13
C GLY A 160 11.05 -6.81 -0.82
N PRO A 161 12.33 -6.62 -1.17
CA PRO A 161 13.13 -7.64 -1.82
C PRO A 161 13.32 -8.87 -0.91
N VAL A 162 13.34 -10.06 -1.50
CA VAL A 162 13.68 -11.28 -0.78
C VAL A 162 15.13 -11.17 -0.29
N SER A 163 15.38 -11.41 1.00
CA SER A 163 16.72 -11.42 1.55
C SER A 163 17.56 -12.51 0.84
N LEU A 164 18.78 -12.15 0.45
CA LEU A 164 19.73 -13.06 -0.23
C LEU A 164 20.06 -14.34 0.57
N LYS A 165 19.73 -14.39 1.86
CA LYS A 165 19.90 -15.59 2.70
C LYS A 165 19.04 -16.78 2.26
N THR A 166 17.88 -16.53 1.63
CA THR A 166 16.97 -17.60 1.17
C THR A 166 17.31 -18.14 -0.21
N ARG A 167 18.33 -17.59 -0.87
CA ARG A 167 18.79 -18.01 -2.21
C ARG A 167 19.76 -19.22 -2.20
N ARG A 168 20.15 -19.73 -1.02
CA ARG A 168 21.15 -20.79 -0.87
C ARG A 168 20.61 -22.12 -0.32
N SER A 169 19.32 -22.37 -0.44
CA SER A 169 18.74 -23.70 -0.16
C SER A 169 18.03 -24.26 -1.36
#